data_404b4fc995b42c63882d61a6f86b2c47
#
_entry.id   404b4fc995b42c63882d61a6f86b2c47
#
_cell.length_a   1.000
_cell.length_b   1.000
_cell.length_c   1.000
_cell.angle_alpha   90.00
_cell.angle_beta   90.00
_cell.angle_gamma   90.00
#
_symmetry.space_group_name_H-M   'P 1'
#
loop_
_entity.id
_entity.type
_entity.pdbx_description
1 polymer ?
#
loop_
_entity_poly.entity_id
_entity_poly.type
_entity_poly.pdbx_seq_one_letter_code
_entity_poly.pdbx_strand_id
1 'polypeptide(L)'
;MTTAGVDMAADHVRAVLAALVMLSVCEASGLGPAAQGEASEEAAWVEPWDGSVFQPPSPLGAVGVSCQPGAPRPEQEETADLPVLLWWSPGLFPHFPGDSERIECPRGACVASRDRRMRADLRTRALLFYGTDFRASEAPLPRLAHQSWALLHEESPLNNFLLSHGPGIRLFNLTATFSRHSDYPLPLQWLPGAAYLRHPAPPLHERAEWRRYGYAPVLYLQSHCDVPADRDRYVRELMRYIRVDSYGKCLQNKQLPTARLQDTSTATTEDPELLAFLSRYKFHLALENAICNDYMTEKLWRPMHLGAVPVYRGSPSVRDWMPNNHSIILIDDFDSPQKLAEFIDFLDKNDEEYMKYLAYKQPGGITNQFLLDSLKQREWGVNDPLLPNYLNGFECFVCDHELARLDAEKVHAASFGDIPVPEPHIAQSSHMDCPVPTPGYGKVTEIPENDSWKEMWLQDYWQGLYQGEALTAMIHNNETQQSKFWDYLHEIFMKRNQNL
;
A
#
# COMPACT_ATOMS: atom_id res chain seq x y z
N MET A 1 -29.63 -3.68 -6.76
CA MET A 1 -29.13 -5.02 -6.48
C MET A 1 -27.62 -4.93 -6.49
N THR A 2 -26.84 -5.08 -5.53
CA THR A 2 -26.88 -5.43 -4.10
C THR A 2 -25.65 -4.81 -3.45
N THR A 3 -25.79 -4.10 -2.36
CA THR A 3 -24.74 -3.49 -1.52
C THR A 3 -23.83 -4.51 -0.81
N ALA A 4 -24.01 -5.79 -1.06
CA ALA A 4 -23.28 -6.86 -0.36
C ALA A 4 -21.85 -7.13 -0.84
N GLY A 5 -21.45 -6.66 -2.03
CA GLY A 5 -20.07 -6.87 -2.54
C GLY A 5 -19.07 -5.85 -2.05
N VAL A 6 -19.52 -4.67 -1.67
CA VAL A 6 -18.65 -3.56 -1.23
C VAL A 6 -18.21 -3.72 0.22
N ASP A 7 -19.07 -4.30 1.07
CA ASP A 7 -18.77 -4.51 2.48
C ASP A 7 -17.66 -5.56 2.72
N MET A 8 -17.56 -6.59 1.85
CA MET A 8 -16.52 -7.61 2.02
C MET A 8 -15.11 -7.14 1.67
N ALA A 9 -14.96 -6.20 0.73
CA ALA A 9 -13.65 -5.60 0.42
C ALA A 9 -13.18 -4.67 1.54
N ALA A 10 -14.10 -3.89 2.11
CA ALA A 10 -13.83 -3.01 3.24
C ALA A 10 -13.44 -3.79 4.51
N ASP A 11 -14.07 -4.93 4.77
CA ASP A 11 -13.77 -5.74 5.95
C ASP A 11 -12.39 -6.42 5.88
N HIS A 12 -11.90 -6.75 4.68
CA HIS A 12 -10.58 -7.36 4.53
C HIS A 12 -9.43 -6.34 4.62
N VAL A 13 -9.64 -5.14 4.08
CA VAL A 13 -8.72 -4.00 4.27
C VAL A 13 -8.67 -3.60 5.75
N ARG A 14 -9.80 -3.63 6.44
CA ARG A 14 -9.87 -3.43 7.91
C ARG A 14 -9.05 -4.45 8.68
N ALA A 15 -9.04 -5.72 8.27
CA ALA A 15 -8.27 -6.77 8.93
C ALA A 15 -6.75 -6.63 8.73
N VAL A 16 -6.30 -6.26 7.54
CA VAL A 16 -4.88 -6.09 7.21
C VAL A 16 -4.30 -4.83 7.87
N LEU A 17 -5.03 -3.72 7.86
CA LEU A 17 -4.62 -2.47 8.51
C LEU A 17 -4.74 -2.55 10.04
N ALA A 18 -5.75 -3.24 10.59
CA ALA A 18 -5.84 -3.49 12.02
C ALA A 18 -4.65 -4.32 12.55
N ALA A 19 -4.12 -5.26 11.75
CA ALA A 19 -2.92 -6.00 12.11
C ALA A 19 -1.66 -5.12 12.13
N LEU A 20 -1.57 -4.13 11.21
CA LEU A 20 -0.46 -3.16 11.18
C LEU A 20 -0.54 -2.13 12.31
N VAL A 21 -1.75 -1.74 12.73
CA VAL A 21 -1.97 -0.79 13.83
C VAL A 21 -1.85 -1.45 15.20
N MET A 22 -2.23 -2.74 15.35
CA MET A 22 -2.11 -3.44 16.63
C MET A 22 -0.66 -3.72 17.07
N LEU A 23 0.32 -3.66 16.18
CA LEU A 23 1.74 -3.77 16.55
C LEU A 23 2.32 -2.48 17.14
N SER A 24 1.59 -1.35 17.08
CA SER A 24 2.01 -0.06 17.67
C SER A 24 1.31 0.28 19.00
N VAL A 25 0.38 -0.53 19.51
CA VAL A 25 -0.48 -0.18 20.65
C VAL A 25 -0.40 -1.21 21.80
N CYS A 26 0.67 -1.93 21.95
CA CYS A 26 0.88 -2.70 23.18
C CYS A 26 2.16 -2.22 23.85
N GLU A 27 2.02 -1.35 24.84
CA GLU A 27 2.64 -1.52 26.15
C GLU A 27 2.43 -0.29 27.03
N ALA A 28 1.41 -0.36 27.84
CA ALA A 28 1.35 0.36 29.10
C ALA A 28 0.52 -0.44 30.11
N SER A 29 1.10 -1.45 30.73
CA SER A 29 0.70 -1.87 32.09
C SER A 29 1.82 -2.75 32.69
N GLY A 30 2.34 -2.28 33.82
CA GLY A 30 3.51 -2.79 34.50
C GLY A 30 3.31 -4.03 35.33
N LEU A 31 4.41 -4.59 35.79
CA LEU A 31 4.76 -4.99 37.18
C LEU A 31 6.09 -5.77 37.15
N GLY A 32 7.04 -5.33 38.01
CA GLY A 32 8.41 -5.75 38.19
C GLY A 32 8.59 -7.02 39.06
N PRO A 33 9.73 -7.25 39.83
CA PRO A 33 11.05 -6.65 39.71
C PRO A 33 12.25 -7.66 39.70
N ALA A 34 13.43 -7.14 39.32
CA ALA A 34 14.79 -7.41 39.80
C ALA A 34 15.52 -8.74 39.55
N ALA A 35 16.68 -8.65 38.86
CA ALA A 35 17.99 -9.01 39.38
C ALA A 35 19.14 -8.56 38.45
N GLN A 36 20.23 -8.06 39.04
CA GLN A 36 21.45 -7.51 38.44
C GLN A 36 22.37 -8.61 37.94
N GLY A 37 23.17 -8.31 36.87
CA GLY A 37 24.31 -9.08 36.44
C GLY A 37 25.10 -8.34 35.31
N GLU A 38 26.40 -8.15 35.56
CA GLU A 38 27.34 -7.32 34.85
C GLU A 38 27.71 -7.77 33.44
N ALA A 39 28.15 -6.81 32.62
CA ALA A 39 28.58 -6.97 31.23
C ALA A 39 30.03 -7.44 31.11
N SER A 40 30.33 -8.25 30.06
CA SER A 40 31.64 -8.33 29.43
C SER A 40 31.50 -8.52 27.92
N GLU A 41 32.19 -7.67 27.17
CA GLU A 41 32.38 -7.77 25.70
C GLU A 41 33.23 -9.00 25.38
N GLU A 42 32.85 -9.76 24.38
CA GLU A 42 33.77 -10.43 23.45
C GLU A 42 33.02 -10.96 22.24
N ALA A 43 33.64 -10.79 21.06
CA ALA A 43 33.14 -11.20 19.77
C ALA A 43 33.04 -12.73 19.66
N ALA A 44 31.91 -13.26 19.27
CA ALA A 44 31.73 -14.69 19.02
C ALA A 44 31.13 -14.96 17.64
N TRP A 45 31.71 -15.91 16.99
CA TRP A 45 31.45 -16.55 15.71
C TRP A 45 30.02 -17.12 15.62
N VAL A 46 29.46 -17.09 14.41
CA VAL A 46 28.15 -17.65 14.09
C VAL A 46 28.24 -19.18 14.04
N GLU A 47 27.51 -19.85 14.93
CA GLU A 47 27.22 -21.28 14.81
C GLU A 47 25.89 -21.54 14.07
N PRO A 48 25.70 -22.74 13.48
CA PRO A 48 24.52 -23.03 12.65
C PRO A 48 23.28 -23.25 13.52
N TRP A 49 22.16 -22.74 12.99
CA TRP A 49 20.83 -22.74 13.57
C TRP A 49 20.33 -24.13 13.96
N ASP A 50 19.96 -24.31 15.23
CA ASP A 50 19.50 -25.58 15.83
C ASP A 50 17.97 -25.68 16.05
N GLY A 51 17.18 -24.76 15.51
CA GLY A 51 15.71 -24.85 15.58
C GLY A 51 15.10 -24.34 16.89
N SER A 52 15.84 -23.64 17.76
CA SER A 52 15.28 -23.07 18.99
C SER A 52 14.59 -21.71 18.76
N VAL A 53 13.51 -21.51 19.50
CA VAL A 53 12.60 -20.36 19.45
C VAL A 53 13.34 -19.06 19.77
N PHE A 54 13.26 -18.08 18.87
CA PHE A 54 13.77 -16.73 19.06
C PHE A 54 12.99 -16.06 20.19
N GLN A 55 13.64 -15.77 21.30
CA GLN A 55 13.13 -14.83 22.31
C GLN A 55 13.64 -13.42 21.94
N PRO A 56 12.76 -12.40 21.93
CA PRO A 56 13.21 -11.02 21.68
C PRO A 56 14.06 -10.53 22.87
N PRO A 57 15.09 -9.69 22.61
CA PRO A 57 15.91 -9.11 23.68
C PRO A 57 15.08 -8.18 24.55
N SER A 58 15.28 -8.29 25.86
CA SER A 58 14.68 -7.44 26.89
C SER A 58 15.09 -5.97 26.71
N PRO A 59 14.22 -5.00 27.01
CA PRO A 59 14.54 -3.59 26.85
C PRO A 59 15.60 -3.14 27.85
N LEU A 60 16.53 -2.35 27.37
CA LEU A 60 17.59 -1.68 28.15
C LEU A 60 16.99 -0.75 29.21
N GLY A 61 17.62 -0.76 30.37
CA GLY A 61 17.19 -0.21 31.63
C GLY A 61 16.74 1.27 31.59
N ALA A 62 15.62 1.48 32.23
CA ALA A 62 15.11 2.81 32.58
C ALA A 62 16.02 3.48 33.60
N VAL A 63 16.59 4.62 33.21
CA VAL A 63 17.13 5.60 34.16
C VAL A 63 15.96 6.20 34.92
N GLY A 64 15.91 5.96 36.23
CA GLY A 64 14.84 6.47 37.08
C GLY A 64 14.84 7.98 37.12
N VAL A 65 13.88 8.60 36.45
CA VAL A 65 13.49 9.98 36.70
C VAL A 65 12.29 9.92 37.63
N SER A 66 12.48 10.46 38.82
CA SER A 66 11.41 10.63 39.83
C SER A 66 10.37 11.60 39.26
N CYS A 67 9.24 11.08 38.79
CA CYS A 67 8.08 11.89 38.47
C CYS A 67 7.32 12.23 39.73
N GLN A 68 7.44 13.47 40.20
CA GLN A 68 6.40 14.04 41.07
C GLN A 68 5.15 14.27 40.19
N PRO A 69 3.94 13.98 40.67
CA PRO A 69 2.72 14.32 39.97
C PRO A 69 2.56 15.84 39.95
N GLY A 70 3.02 16.48 38.89
CA GLY A 70 2.66 17.85 38.54
C GLY A 70 1.17 17.85 38.17
N ALA A 71 0.45 18.89 38.62
CA ALA A 71 -0.93 19.10 38.22
C ALA A 71 -1.05 19.02 36.68
N PRO A 72 -2.12 18.41 36.15
CA PRO A 72 -2.30 18.34 34.69
C PRO A 72 -2.30 19.75 34.10
N ARG A 73 -1.31 20.08 33.28
CA ARG A 73 -1.37 21.25 32.41
C ARG A 73 -2.54 21.06 31.45
N PRO A 74 -3.36 22.08 31.25
CA PRO A 74 -4.47 21.97 30.31
C PRO A 74 -3.88 21.83 28.89
N GLU A 75 -3.89 20.63 28.33
CA GLU A 75 -3.55 20.33 26.94
C GLU A 75 -4.34 21.19 25.94
N GLN A 76 -5.44 21.77 26.39
CA GLN A 76 -6.32 22.63 25.55
C GLN A 76 -5.75 24.02 25.27
N GLU A 77 -4.89 24.59 26.09
CA GLU A 77 -4.31 25.91 25.81
C GLU A 77 -3.15 25.86 24.80
N GLU A 78 -2.41 24.75 24.72
CA GLU A 78 -1.28 24.59 23.79
C GLU A 78 -1.68 24.34 22.33
N THR A 79 -2.95 24.01 22.05
CA THR A 79 -3.45 23.71 20.70
C THR A 79 -4.37 24.79 20.12
N ALA A 80 -4.65 25.85 20.88
CA ALA A 80 -5.68 26.84 20.53
C ALA A 80 -5.46 27.55 19.18
N ASP A 81 -4.20 27.77 18.80
CA ASP A 81 -3.84 28.50 17.58
C ASP A 81 -3.24 27.62 16.46
N LEU A 82 -3.11 26.31 16.70
CA LEU A 82 -2.49 25.42 15.73
C LEU A 82 -3.40 25.13 14.53
N PRO A 83 -2.81 24.99 13.31
CA PRO A 83 -3.55 24.50 12.16
C PRO A 83 -4.11 23.10 12.39
N VAL A 84 -5.33 22.88 11.90
CA VAL A 84 -6.03 21.61 12.01
C VAL A 84 -6.03 20.88 10.67
N LEU A 85 -5.62 19.61 10.72
CA LEU A 85 -5.73 18.63 9.64
C LEU A 85 -6.90 17.70 10.00
N LEU A 86 -7.99 17.78 9.24
CA LEU A 86 -9.22 17.09 9.55
C LEU A 86 -9.36 15.81 8.72
N TRP A 87 -9.24 14.65 9.32
CA TRP A 87 -9.58 13.38 8.69
C TRP A 87 -11.07 13.29 8.40
N TRP A 88 -11.41 13.23 7.11
CA TRP A 88 -12.79 13.11 6.65
C TRP A 88 -13.24 11.66 6.48
N SER A 89 -12.30 10.72 6.30
CA SER A 89 -12.61 9.30 6.15
C SER A 89 -13.14 8.69 7.45
N PRO A 90 -14.21 7.88 7.39
CA PRO A 90 -14.67 7.09 8.52
C PRO A 90 -13.78 5.82 8.71
N GLY A 91 -13.85 5.22 9.87
CA GLY A 91 -13.32 3.88 10.09
C GLY A 91 -11.88 3.85 10.60
N LEU A 92 -10.95 3.34 9.80
CA LEU A 92 -9.55 3.09 10.21
C LEU A 92 -8.73 4.36 10.46
N PHE A 93 -9.11 5.46 9.87
CA PHE A 93 -8.45 6.73 10.03
C PHE A 93 -9.35 7.72 10.77
N PRO A 94 -8.81 8.48 11.68
CA PRO A 94 -7.41 8.55 12.10
C PRO A 94 -6.97 7.35 12.95
N HIS A 95 -5.65 7.16 13.03
CA HIS A 95 -4.97 6.05 13.72
C HIS A 95 -4.58 6.39 15.19
N PHE A 96 -5.00 7.54 15.70
CA PHE A 96 -4.73 7.99 17.06
C PHE A 96 -5.96 7.82 17.99
N PRO A 97 -5.74 7.69 19.29
CA PRO A 97 -6.83 7.60 20.26
C PRO A 97 -7.54 8.95 20.43
N GLY A 98 -8.87 8.91 20.64
CA GLY A 98 -9.65 10.14 20.86
C GLY A 98 -10.09 10.86 19.58
N ASP A 99 -10.46 12.13 19.70
CA ASP A 99 -10.97 12.93 18.60
C ASP A 99 -9.90 13.80 17.93
N SER A 100 -8.79 14.08 18.61
CA SER A 100 -7.70 14.90 18.09
C SER A 100 -6.39 14.56 18.78
N GLU A 101 -5.30 14.72 18.03
CA GLU A 101 -3.92 14.57 18.50
C GLU A 101 -3.08 15.75 18.03
N ARG A 102 -2.20 16.27 18.89
CA ARG A 102 -1.17 17.21 18.49
C ARG A 102 -0.01 16.45 17.86
N ILE A 103 0.38 16.84 16.66
CA ILE A 103 1.50 16.25 15.93
C ILE A 103 2.64 17.25 15.81
N GLU A 104 3.86 16.78 16.06
CA GLU A 104 5.09 17.56 15.91
C GLU A 104 5.76 17.20 14.57
N CYS A 105 5.91 18.18 13.72
CA CYS A 105 6.44 18.01 12.37
C CYS A 105 7.68 18.89 12.16
N PRO A 106 8.49 18.65 11.13
CA PRO A 106 9.75 19.36 10.92
C PRO A 106 9.63 20.90 10.87
N ARG A 107 8.54 21.43 10.32
CA ARG A 107 8.30 22.87 10.20
C ARG A 107 7.57 23.47 11.41
N GLY A 108 6.88 22.67 12.17
CA GLY A 108 6.10 23.12 13.35
C GLY A 108 5.03 22.11 13.74
N ALA A 109 4.10 22.51 14.62
CA ALA A 109 3.06 21.64 15.10
C ALA A 109 1.72 21.89 14.40
N CYS A 110 0.93 20.82 14.25
CA CYS A 110 -0.47 20.86 13.84
C CYS A 110 -1.34 20.02 14.79
N VAL A 111 -2.64 20.08 14.60
CA VAL A 111 -3.60 19.18 15.26
C VAL A 111 -4.22 18.26 14.18
N ALA A 112 -3.98 16.97 14.27
CA ALA A 112 -4.74 15.98 13.52
C ALA A 112 -6.07 15.72 14.25
N SER A 113 -7.21 15.75 13.56
CA SER A 113 -8.52 15.60 14.17
C SER A 113 -9.48 14.79 13.29
N ARG A 114 -10.44 14.12 13.93
CA ARG A 114 -11.59 13.49 13.24
C ARG A 114 -12.92 14.17 13.58
N ASP A 115 -12.89 15.21 14.37
CA ASP A 115 -14.10 15.94 14.74
C ASP A 115 -14.62 16.79 13.56
N ARG A 116 -15.56 16.26 12.80
CA ARG A 116 -16.15 16.94 11.65
C ARG A 116 -16.82 18.29 11.93
N ARG A 117 -17.10 18.59 13.22
CA ARG A 117 -17.59 19.90 13.64
C ARG A 117 -16.57 21.01 13.40
N MET A 118 -15.27 20.65 13.38
CA MET A 118 -14.18 21.57 13.06
C MET A 118 -14.09 21.95 11.59
N ARG A 119 -14.88 21.35 10.70
CA ARG A 119 -14.80 21.63 9.25
C ARG A 119 -14.87 23.12 8.90
N ALA A 120 -15.72 23.89 9.59
CA ALA A 120 -15.89 25.33 9.35
C ALA A 120 -14.95 26.21 10.19
N ASP A 121 -14.14 25.64 11.07
CA ASP A 121 -13.13 26.35 11.85
C ASP A 121 -12.04 26.89 10.91
N LEU A 122 -11.68 28.16 11.03
CA LEU A 122 -10.66 28.79 10.18
C LEU A 122 -9.27 28.18 10.37
N ARG A 123 -9.02 27.50 11.47
CA ARG A 123 -7.80 26.74 11.70
C ARG A 123 -7.75 25.44 10.90
N THR A 124 -8.88 24.92 10.44
CA THR A 124 -8.91 23.72 9.59
C THR A 124 -8.38 24.07 8.21
N ARG A 125 -7.11 23.74 8.00
CA ARG A 125 -6.35 24.07 6.80
C ARG A 125 -6.38 22.98 5.74
N ALA A 126 -6.53 21.71 6.17
CA ALA A 126 -6.61 20.59 5.25
C ALA A 126 -7.70 19.59 5.66
N LEU A 127 -8.35 18.99 4.67
CA LEU A 127 -9.16 17.79 4.81
C LEU A 127 -8.38 16.61 4.27
N LEU A 128 -8.19 15.59 5.12
CA LEU A 128 -7.46 14.37 4.80
C LEU A 128 -8.44 13.27 4.41
N PHE A 129 -8.17 12.58 3.32
CA PHE A 129 -9.01 11.52 2.80
C PHE A 129 -8.20 10.23 2.63
N TYR A 130 -8.75 9.13 3.11
CA TYR A 130 -8.29 7.81 2.70
C TYR A 130 -9.03 7.39 1.42
N GLY A 131 -8.28 7.10 0.36
CA GLY A 131 -8.86 6.92 -0.98
C GLY A 131 -9.86 5.78 -1.09
N THR A 132 -9.66 4.68 -0.35
CA THR A 132 -10.61 3.56 -0.29
C THR A 132 -11.98 3.98 0.25
N ASP A 133 -12.00 4.92 1.19
CA ASP A 133 -13.24 5.41 1.82
C ASP A 133 -13.83 6.64 1.12
N PHE A 134 -13.11 7.24 0.19
CA PHE A 134 -13.58 8.45 -0.49
C PHE A 134 -14.77 8.14 -1.39
N ARG A 135 -15.86 8.88 -1.17
CA ARG A 135 -17.09 8.82 -1.97
C ARG A 135 -17.41 10.22 -2.51
N ALA A 136 -17.46 10.35 -3.83
CA ALA A 136 -17.75 11.63 -4.48
C ALA A 136 -19.11 12.20 -4.05
N SER A 137 -20.13 11.35 -3.85
CA SER A 137 -21.46 11.75 -3.39
C SER A 137 -21.50 12.29 -1.94
N GLU A 138 -20.45 12.00 -1.15
CA GLU A 138 -20.36 12.40 0.27
C GLU A 138 -19.26 13.45 0.50
N ALA A 139 -18.73 14.02 -0.59
CA ALA A 139 -17.68 15.02 -0.52
C ALA A 139 -18.13 16.25 0.30
N PRO A 140 -17.25 16.84 1.11
CA PRO A 140 -17.58 17.97 1.97
C PRO A 140 -17.72 19.28 1.16
N LEU A 141 -18.91 19.54 0.66
CA LEU A 141 -19.23 20.78 -0.06
C LEU A 141 -19.85 21.85 0.86
N PRO A 142 -19.68 23.15 0.56
CA PRO A 142 -18.82 23.74 -0.47
C PRO A 142 -17.34 23.49 -0.16
N ARG A 143 -16.51 23.41 -1.22
CA ARG A 143 -15.06 23.38 -1.05
C ARG A 143 -14.57 24.75 -0.62
N LEU A 144 -13.98 24.85 0.57
CA LEU A 144 -13.52 26.11 1.11
C LEU A 144 -12.14 26.48 0.56
N ALA A 145 -11.96 27.71 0.08
CA ALA A 145 -10.72 28.14 -0.58
C ALA A 145 -9.47 28.09 0.32
N HIS A 146 -9.65 28.21 1.64
CA HIS A 146 -8.55 28.13 2.59
C HIS A 146 -8.18 26.70 3.00
N GLN A 147 -8.91 25.68 2.49
CA GLN A 147 -8.69 24.28 2.83
C GLN A 147 -8.13 23.50 1.65
N SER A 148 -7.02 22.82 1.85
CA SER A 148 -6.51 21.82 0.93
C SER A 148 -7.23 20.48 1.12
N TRP A 149 -7.42 19.75 0.03
CA TRP A 149 -7.83 18.35 0.08
C TRP A 149 -6.58 17.48 -0.14
N ALA A 150 -6.27 16.64 0.83
CA ALA A 150 -5.09 15.77 0.79
C ALA A 150 -5.52 14.30 0.79
N LEU A 151 -5.01 13.52 -0.17
CA LEU A 151 -5.34 12.13 -0.41
C LEU A 151 -4.21 11.22 0.05
N LEU A 152 -4.52 10.23 0.86
CA LEU A 152 -3.69 9.05 1.09
C LEU A 152 -4.35 7.85 0.42
N HIS A 153 -3.65 7.21 -0.53
CA HIS A 153 -4.16 6.02 -1.20
C HIS A 153 -3.01 5.15 -1.75
N GLU A 154 -2.63 4.16 -0.98
CA GLU A 154 -1.59 3.19 -1.31
C GLU A 154 -2.13 1.95 -2.02
N GLU A 155 -3.45 1.79 -2.08
CA GLU A 155 -4.13 0.64 -2.66
C GLU A 155 -4.36 0.79 -4.17
N SER A 156 -4.69 -0.32 -4.83
CA SER A 156 -5.01 -0.33 -6.26
C SER A 156 -6.39 0.28 -6.56
N PRO A 157 -6.66 0.57 -7.84
CA PRO A 157 -7.96 1.07 -8.27
C PRO A 157 -9.13 0.11 -8.01
N LEU A 158 -8.87 -1.16 -7.68
CA LEU A 158 -9.90 -2.08 -7.18
C LEU A 158 -10.75 -1.45 -6.06
N ASN A 159 -10.11 -0.64 -5.21
CA ASN A 159 -10.78 -0.02 -4.07
C ASN A 159 -11.49 1.29 -4.44
N ASN A 160 -11.02 2.01 -5.46
CA ASN A 160 -11.67 3.23 -5.92
C ASN A 160 -11.20 3.66 -7.33
N PHE A 161 -11.93 3.28 -8.37
CA PHE A 161 -11.60 3.65 -9.75
C PHE A 161 -11.68 5.15 -10.04
N LEU A 162 -12.44 5.93 -9.26
CA LEU A 162 -12.51 7.38 -9.43
C LEU A 162 -11.11 8.00 -9.46
N LEU A 163 -10.20 7.52 -8.60
CA LEU A 163 -8.85 8.07 -8.45
C LEU A 163 -7.94 7.79 -9.66
N SER A 164 -8.27 6.78 -10.49
CA SER A 164 -7.52 6.48 -11.71
C SER A 164 -7.79 7.45 -12.87
N HIS A 165 -8.69 8.39 -12.68
CA HIS A 165 -9.10 9.33 -13.72
C HIS A 165 -8.68 10.75 -13.38
N GLY A 166 -8.27 11.51 -14.43
CA GLY A 166 -7.88 12.91 -14.27
C GLY A 166 -8.89 13.77 -13.51
N PRO A 167 -10.21 13.74 -13.81
CA PRO A 167 -11.20 14.49 -13.02
C PRO A 167 -11.24 14.08 -11.54
N GLY A 168 -10.99 12.82 -11.22
CA GLY A 168 -10.99 12.31 -9.84
C GLY A 168 -9.76 12.71 -9.06
N ILE A 169 -8.56 12.42 -9.57
CA ILE A 169 -7.31 12.72 -8.86
C ILE A 169 -7.08 14.22 -8.69
N ARG A 170 -7.49 15.05 -9.65
CA ARG A 170 -7.40 16.53 -9.59
C ARG A 170 -8.36 17.18 -8.61
N LEU A 171 -9.23 16.43 -7.97
CA LEU A 171 -10.00 16.91 -6.81
C LEU A 171 -9.08 17.23 -5.62
N PHE A 172 -7.89 16.64 -5.57
CA PHE A 172 -6.98 16.78 -4.45
C PHE A 172 -5.87 17.79 -4.75
N ASN A 173 -5.42 18.46 -3.69
CA ASN A 173 -4.27 19.36 -3.73
C ASN A 173 -2.98 18.59 -3.49
N LEU A 174 -2.97 17.68 -2.53
CA LEU A 174 -1.80 16.90 -2.12
C LEU A 174 -2.14 15.41 -2.18
N THR A 175 -1.18 14.60 -2.57
CA THR A 175 -1.37 13.16 -2.70
C THR A 175 -0.21 12.38 -2.12
N ALA A 176 -0.53 11.30 -1.42
CA ALA A 176 0.37 10.21 -1.07
C ALA A 176 -0.16 8.93 -1.69
N THR A 177 0.50 8.43 -2.73
CA THR A 177 0.11 7.21 -3.45
C THR A 177 1.32 6.32 -3.72
N PHE A 178 1.07 5.11 -4.22
CA PHE A 178 2.13 4.22 -4.68
C PHE A 178 2.93 4.78 -5.87
N SER A 179 2.48 5.81 -6.57
CA SER A 179 3.21 6.43 -7.67
C SER A 179 4.42 7.22 -7.17
N ARG A 180 5.58 7.05 -7.83
CA ARG A 180 6.78 7.88 -7.60
C ARG A 180 6.56 9.36 -7.91
N HIS A 181 5.50 9.69 -8.62
CA HIS A 181 5.15 11.05 -9.03
C HIS A 181 4.15 11.73 -8.09
N SER A 182 3.62 11.04 -7.08
CA SER A 182 2.79 11.67 -6.06
C SER A 182 3.63 12.61 -5.19
N ASP A 183 2.96 13.53 -4.50
CA ASP A 183 3.64 14.56 -3.71
C ASP A 183 4.38 13.97 -2.50
N TYR A 184 3.84 12.89 -1.92
CA TYR A 184 4.47 12.07 -0.89
C TYR A 184 4.50 10.60 -1.37
N PRO A 185 5.58 10.16 -2.05
CA PRO A 185 5.62 8.89 -2.76
C PRO A 185 5.70 7.66 -1.85
N LEU A 186 4.88 6.63 -2.13
CA LEU A 186 4.83 5.36 -1.38
C LEU A 186 5.14 4.11 -2.23
N PRO A 187 5.97 4.14 -3.30
CA PRO A 187 6.11 2.99 -4.20
C PRO A 187 6.77 1.77 -3.56
N LEU A 188 7.53 1.94 -2.48
CA LEU A 188 8.27 0.88 -1.78
C LEU A 188 7.71 0.57 -0.40
N GLN A 189 6.42 0.82 -0.14
CA GLN A 189 5.83 0.60 1.19
C GLN A 189 5.87 -0.87 1.64
N TRP A 190 6.00 -1.82 0.72
CA TRP A 190 6.11 -3.25 1.01
C TRP A 190 7.56 -3.77 1.01
N LEU A 191 8.54 -2.89 0.81
CA LEU A 191 9.96 -3.21 0.88
C LEU A 191 10.61 -2.47 2.06
N PRO A 192 10.84 -3.16 3.20
CA PRO A 192 11.43 -2.51 4.39
C PRO A 192 12.80 -1.87 4.11
N GLY A 193 13.63 -2.53 3.32
CA GLY A 193 14.94 -2.03 2.95
C GLY A 193 15.76 -3.04 2.17
N ALA A 194 16.97 -2.67 1.76
CA ALA A 194 17.85 -3.55 0.99
C ALA A 194 18.26 -4.84 1.75
N ALA A 195 18.25 -4.80 3.08
CA ALA A 195 18.53 -5.98 3.92
C ALA A 195 17.46 -7.07 3.74
N TYR A 196 16.19 -6.68 3.55
CA TYR A 196 15.09 -7.60 3.28
C TYR A 196 15.34 -8.45 2.02
N LEU A 197 15.89 -7.87 0.97
CA LEU A 197 16.26 -8.57 -0.26
C LEU A 197 17.45 -9.52 -0.07
N ARG A 198 18.34 -9.24 0.88
CA ARG A 198 19.54 -10.06 1.17
C ARG A 198 19.27 -11.21 2.12
N HIS A 199 18.06 -11.35 2.65
CA HIS A 199 17.71 -12.47 3.52
C HIS A 199 18.13 -13.81 2.87
N PRO A 200 18.79 -14.73 3.60
CA PRO A 200 19.27 -15.98 3.04
C PRO A 200 18.17 -16.82 2.39
N ALA A 201 18.45 -17.40 1.25
CA ALA A 201 17.57 -18.36 0.60
C ALA A 201 17.80 -19.76 1.15
N PRO A 202 16.77 -20.62 1.29
CA PRO A 202 16.96 -22.04 1.58
C PRO A 202 17.83 -22.71 0.50
N PRO A 203 18.66 -23.71 0.88
CA PRO A 203 19.45 -24.46 -0.07
C PRO A 203 18.59 -25.16 -1.14
N LEU A 204 19.09 -25.24 -2.37
CA LEU A 204 18.32 -25.85 -3.47
C LEU A 204 17.99 -27.33 -3.24
N HIS A 205 18.86 -28.07 -2.54
CA HIS A 205 18.59 -29.48 -2.25
C HIS A 205 17.37 -29.67 -1.34
N GLU A 206 17.09 -28.77 -0.41
CA GLU A 206 15.87 -28.80 0.41
C GLU A 206 14.61 -28.61 -0.46
N ARG A 207 14.65 -27.66 -1.42
CA ARG A 207 13.56 -27.48 -2.37
C ARG A 207 13.38 -28.70 -3.28
N ALA A 208 14.48 -29.36 -3.66
CA ALA A 208 14.42 -30.61 -4.42
C ALA A 208 13.77 -31.74 -3.62
N GLU A 209 13.96 -31.79 -2.31
CA GLU A 209 13.27 -32.74 -1.44
C GLU A 209 11.77 -32.48 -1.38
N TRP A 210 11.35 -31.23 -1.21
CA TRP A 210 9.93 -30.89 -1.26
C TRP A 210 9.27 -31.28 -2.59
N ARG A 211 10.01 -31.16 -3.72
CA ARG A 211 9.56 -31.66 -5.03
C ARG A 211 9.30 -33.18 -4.99
N ARG A 212 10.13 -33.94 -4.32
CA ARG A 212 9.93 -35.44 -4.13
C ARG A 212 8.69 -35.74 -3.30
N TYR A 213 8.32 -34.86 -2.36
CA TYR A 213 7.08 -34.96 -1.58
C TYR A 213 5.85 -34.45 -2.34
N GLY A 214 5.96 -34.15 -3.64
CA GLY A 214 4.85 -33.84 -4.51
C GLY A 214 4.46 -32.35 -4.57
N TYR A 215 5.30 -31.46 -4.04
CA TYR A 215 5.11 -30.02 -4.24
C TYR A 215 5.34 -29.65 -5.70
N ALA A 216 4.54 -28.69 -6.23
CA ALA A 216 4.73 -28.13 -7.57
C ALA A 216 5.98 -27.23 -7.62
N PRO A 217 6.55 -26.89 -8.80
CA PRO A 217 7.59 -25.87 -8.89
C PRO A 217 7.08 -24.47 -8.56
N VAL A 218 5.80 -24.22 -8.83
CA VAL A 218 5.17 -22.92 -8.83
C VAL A 218 4.12 -22.84 -7.73
N LEU A 219 4.16 -21.74 -6.97
CA LEU A 219 3.18 -21.38 -5.95
C LEU A 219 2.23 -20.30 -6.48
N TYR A 220 0.93 -20.44 -6.18
CA TYR A 220 -0.06 -19.39 -6.25
C TYR A 220 -0.79 -19.26 -4.92
N LEU A 221 -0.78 -18.08 -4.31
CA LEU A 221 -1.43 -17.83 -3.01
C LEU A 221 -2.26 -16.55 -3.10
N GLN A 222 -3.59 -16.70 -3.22
CA GLN A 222 -4.51 -15.59 -3.33
C GLN A 222 -5.82 -15.87 -2.60
N SER A 223 -6.33 -14.85 -1.91
CA SER A 223 -7.63 -14.88 -1.20
C SER A 223 -8.72 -14.05 -1.89
N HIS A 224 -8.32 -13.06 -2.73
CA HIS A 224 -9.20 -12.25 -3.56
C HIS A 224 -9.14 -12.72 -5.01
N CYS A 225 -10.24 -13.29 -5.51
CA CYS A 225 -10.29 -13.96 -6.81
C CYS A 225 -10.79 -13.03 -7.91
N ASP A 226 -11.91 -12.35 -7.65
CA ASP A 226 -12.49 -11.42 -8.62
C ASP A 226 -11.79 -10.06 -8.51
N VAL A 227 -10.86 -9.79 -9.43
CA VAL A 227 -10.07 -8.56 -9.45
C VAL A 227 -9.97 -7.99 -10.86
N PRO A 228 -9.75 -6.67 -11.03
CA PRO A 228 -9.71 -6.03 -12.35
C PRO A 228 -8.72 -6.65 -13.34
N ALA A 229 -7.58 -7.12 -12.88
CA ALA A 229 -6.56 -7.78 -13.71
C ALA A 229 -6.96 -9.18 -14.18
N ASP A 230 -8.03 -9.80 -13.62
CA ASP A 230 -8.53 -11.14 -13.94
C ASP A 230 -7.38 -12.19 -13.97
N ARG A 231 -6.52 -12.11 -12.95
CA ARG A 231 -5.31 -12.94 -12.84
C ARG A 231 -5.61 -14.43 -12.78
N ASP A 232 -6.75 -14.82 -12.20
CA ASP A 232 -7.14 -16.22 -12.06
C ASP A 232 -7.44 -16.87 -13.42
N ARG A 233 -7.94 -16.12 -14.40
CA ARG A 233 -8.09 -16.59 -15.78
C ARG A 233 -6.74 -16.92 -16.38
N TYR A 234 -5.76 -16.04 -16.21
CA TYR A 234 -4.39 -16.29 -16.67
C TYR A 234 -3.77 -17.52 -16.01
N VAL A 235 -3.90 -17.64 -14.68
CA VAL A 235 -3.35 -18.76 -13.92
C VAL A 235 -4.02 -20.08 -14.29
N ARG A 236 -5.33 -20.07 -14.51
CA ARG A 236 -6.07 -21.25 -14.99
C ARG A 236 -5.55 -21.76 -16.33
N GLU A 237 -5.23 -20.85 -17.24
CA GLU A 237 -4.61 -21.21 -18.53
C GLU A 237 -3.18 -21.74 -18.33
N LEU A 238 -2.37 -21.09 -17.48
CA LEU A 238 -1.00 -21.55 -17.17
C LEU A 238 -0.98 -22.97 -16.55
N MET A 239 -1.94 -23.30 -15.70
CA MET A 239 -2.09 -24.60 -15.05
C MET A 239 -2.30 -25.77 -16.04
N ARG A 240 -2.65 -25.50 -17.31
CA ARG A 240 -2.76 -26.53 -18.36
C ARG A 240 -1.39 -27.03 -18.81
N TYR A 241 -0.33 -26.24 -18.60
CA TYR A 241 1.01 -26.51 -19.12
C TYR A 241 2.03 -26.81 -18.03
N ILE A 242 1.83 -26.33 -16.79
CA ILE A 242 2.74 -26.58 -15.67
C ILE A 242 1.95 -26.77 -14.39
N ARG A 243 2.49 -27.59 -13.48
CA ARG A 243 1.90 -27.77 -12.14
C ARG A 243 2.08 -26.54 -11.29
N VAL A 244 0.97 -26.05 -10.72
CA VAL A 244 0.91 -24.95 -9.78
C VAL A 244 0.18 -25.43 -8.52
N ASP A 245 0.79 -25.29 -7.37
CA ASP A 245 0.10 -25.47 -6.09
C ASP A 245 -0.56 -24.15 -5.72
N SER A 246 -1.90 -24.17 -5.68
CA SER A 246 -2.70 -22.99 -5.37
C SER A 246 -3.31 -23.11 -3.99
N TYR A 247 -3.03 -22.11 -3.15
CA TYR A 247 -3.51 -21.95 -1.79
C TYR A 247 -4.40 -20.69 -1.69
N GLY A 248 -5.07 -20.54 -0.56
CA GLY A 248 -6.05 -19.48 -0.39
C GLY A 248 -7.38 -19.87 -1.03
N LYS A 249 -8.19 -18.89 -1.46
CA LYS A 249 -9.54 -19.14 -2.01
C LYS A 249 -9.53 -19.32 -3.53
N CYS A 250 -8.53 -18.75 -4.22
CA CYS A 250 -8.53 -18.67 -5.68
C CYS A 250 -7.88 -19.89 -6.30
N LEU A 251 -8.61 -20.57 -7.21
CA LEU A 251 -8.14 -21.79 -7.90
C LEU A 251 -7.56 -22.83 -6.95
N GLN A 252 -8.07 -22.91 -5.73
CA GLN A 252 -7.52 -23.73 -4.66
C GLN A 252 -7.47 -25.20 -5.04
N ASN A 253 -6.27 -25.79 -5.01
CA ASN A 253 -6.03 -27.23 -5.20
C ASN A 253 -5.19 -27.85 -4.07
N LYS A 254 -4.74 -27.02 -3.13
CA LYS A 254 -3.98 -27.42 -1.92
C LYS A 254 -4.49 -26.62 -0.71
N GLN A 255 -4.21 -27.14 0.48
CA GLN A 255 -4.50 -26.44 1.74
C GLN A 255 -3.20 -26.07 2.44
N LEU A 256 -3.18 -24.90 3.08
CA LEU A 256 -2.10 -24.50 3.98
C LEU A 256 -2.00 -25.49 5.14
N PRO A 257 -0.79 -25.71 5.69
CA PRO A 257 -0.53 -26.82 6.59
C PRO A 257 -1.31 -26.76 7.91
N THR A 258 -1.70 -25.57 8.36
CA THR A 258 -2.43 -25.40 9.63
C THR A 258 -3.68 -24.55 9.44
N ALA A 259 -4.70 -24.81 10.28
CA ALA A 259 -5.93 -23.97 10.29
C ALA A 259 -5.61 -22.51 10.62
N ARG A 260 -4.60 -22.25 11.46
CA ARG A 260 -4.14 -20.90 11.79
C ARG A 260 -3.69 -20.12 10.55
N LEU A 261 -2.92 -20.75 9.67
CA LEU A 261 -2.47 -20.11 8.42
C LEU A 261 -3.58 -19.94 7.40
N GLN A 262 -4.67 -20.69 7.50
CA GLN A 262 -5.85 -20.53 6.65
C GLN A 262 -6.71 -19.34 7.07
N ASP A 263 -6.60 -18.92 8.33
CA ASP A 263 -7.31 -17.77 8.87
C ASP A 263 -6.49 -16.50 8.62
N THR A 264 -6.90 -15.74 7.61
CA THR A 264 -6.25 -14.49 7.21
C THR A 264 -6.41 -13.36 8.24
N SER A 265 -7.25 -13.53 9.27
CA SER A 265 -7.36 -12.58 10.38
C SER A 265 -6.24 -12.74 11.40
N THR A 266 -5.61 -13.91 11.47
CA THR A 266 -4.55 -14.24 12.43
C THR A 266 -3.17 -14.40 11.78
N ALA A 267 -3.10 -14.83 10.51
CA ALA A 267 -1.85 -15.00 9.79
C ALA A 267 -1.53 -13.74 8.97
N THR A 268 -0.53 -12.99 9.40
CA THR A 268 -0.02 -11.82 8.66
C THR A 268 0.85 -12.26 7.47
N THR A 269 1.10 -11.33 6.54
CA THR A 269 1.97 -11.59 5.38
C THR A 269 3.42 -11.88 5.75
N GLU A 270 3.84 -11.48 6.94
CA GLU A 270 5.19 -11.67 7.49
C GLU A 270 5.24 -12.76 8.60
N ASP A 271 4.19 -13.58 8.71
CA ASP A 271 4.14 -14.68 9.67
C ASP A 271 5.27 -15.67 9.42
N PRO A 272 6.14 -15.96 10.42
CA PRO A 272 7.32 -16.82 10.21
C PRO A 272 6.99 -18.24 9.75
N GLU A 273 5.88 -18.83 10.23
CA GLU A 273 5.45 -20.18 9.81
C GLU A 273 4.97 -20.15 8.34
N LEU A 274 4.25 -19.09 7.95
CA LEU A 274 3.85 -18.89 6.57
C LEU A 274 5.07 -18.71 5.67
N LEU A 275 6.01 -17.85 6.04
CA LEU A 275 7.23 -17.59 5.28
C LEU A 275 8.07 -18.88 5.11
N ALA A 276 8.25 -19.66 6.18
CA ALA A 276 8.94 -20.94 6.12
C ALA A 276 8.23 -21.96 5.21
N PHE A 277 6.89 -21.94 5.18
CA PHE A 277 6.13 -22.78 4.26
C PHE A 277 6.30 -22.32 2.81
N LEU A 278 6.18 -21.03 2.52
CA LEU A 278 6.27 -20.47 1.17
C LEU A 278 7.68 -20.60 0.58
N SER A 279 8.72 -20.62 1.41
CA SER A 279 10.12 -20.75 0.97
C SER A 279 10.46 -22.09 0.29
N ARG A 280 9.56 -23.08 0.39
CA ARG A 280 9.69 -24.40 -0.26
C ARG A 280 9.61 -24.35 -1.77
N TYR A 281 9.04 -23.27 -2.34
CA TYR A 281 8.82 -23.13 -3.77
C TYR A 281 9.93 -22.32 -4.44
N LYS A 282 10.33 -22.76 -5.66
CA LYS A 282 11.28 -22.02 -6.49
C LYS A 282 10.65 -20.78 -7.12
N PHE A 283 9.39 -20.87 -7.54
CA PHE A 283 8.69 -19.81 -8.26
C PHE A 283 7.39 -19.43 -7.57
N HIS A 284 7.14 -18.14 -7.42
CA HIS A 284 5.88 -17.63 -6.92
C HIS A 284 5.20 -16.80 -8.01
N LEU A 285 3.93 -17.08 -8.30
CA LEU A 285 3.12 -16.21 -9.15
C LEU A 285 2.81 -14.93 -8.37
N ALA A 286 3.57 -13.90 -8.66
CA ALA A 286 3.51 -12.59 -8.04
C ALA A 286 2.64 -11.67 -8.92
N LEU A 287 1.33 -11.91 -8.91
CA LEU A 287 0.38 -11.26 -9.80
C LEU A 287 -0.44 -10.24 -9.02
N GLU A 288 -0.32 -8.96 -9.37
CA GLU A 288 -1.07 -7.89 -8.74
C GLU A 288 -2.55 -7.92 -9.15
N ASN A 289 -3.40 -7.26 -8.38
CA ASN A 289 -4.83 -7.19 -8.64
C ASN A 289 -5.20 -6.14 -9.70
N ALA A 290 -4.30 -5.20 -9.97
CA ALA A 290 -4.41 -4.20 -11.02
C ALA A 290 -3.05 -3.91 -11.65
N ILE A 291 -3.07 -3.27 -12.83
CA ILE A 291 -1.87 -2.84 -13.57
C ILE A 291 -1.77 -1.31 -13.39
N CYS A 292 -0.81 -0.87 -12.59
CA CYS A 292 -0.54 0.57 -12.38
C CYS A 292 0.97 0.79 -12.29
N ASN A 293 1.47 1.90 -12.83
CA ASN A 293 2.89 2.23 -12.66
C ASN A 293 3.22 2.35 -11.16
N ASP A 294 4.34 1.73 -10.75
CA ASP A 294 4.86 1.70 -9.38
C ASP A 294 4.00 0.97 -8.33
N TYR A 295 2.88 0.35 -8.74
CA TYR A 295 2.09 -0.47 -7.82
C TYR A 295 2.72 -1.86 -7.65
N MET A 296 3.40 -2.06 -6.52
CA MET A 296 4.14 -3.26 -6.19
C MET A 296 3.91 -3.60 -4.73
N THR A 297 3.33 -4.78 -4.47
CA THR A 297 2.94 -5.19 -3.12
C THR A 297 3.83 -6.31 -2.58
N GLU A 298 3.46 -6.85 -1.42
CA GLU A 298 4.11 -8.01 -0.81
C GLU A 298 4.22 -9.21 -1.77
N LYS A 299 3.36 -9.29 -2.78
CA LYS A 299 3.38 -10.37 -3.79
C LYS A 299 4.70 -10.42 -4.56
N LEU A 300 5.29 -9.25 -4.83
CA LEU A 300 6.58 -9.13 -5.49
C LEU A 300 7.74 -9.29 -4.50
N TRP A 301 7.69 -8.60 -3.37
CA TRP A 301 8.84 -8.48 -2.48
C TRP A 301 9.05 -9.70 -1.59
N ARG A 302 7.97 -10.36 -1.14
CA ARG A 302 8.05 -11.57 -0.32
C ARG A 302 8.77 -12.74 -1.01
N PRO A 303 8.48 -13.14 -2.27
CA PRO A 303 9.30 -14.14 -2.96
C PRO A 303 10.78 -13.78 -3.01
N MET A 304 11.09 -12.52 -3.28
CA MET A 304 12.48 -12.05 -3.30
C MET A 304 13.15 -12.21 -1.93
N HIS A 305 12.45 -11.87 -0.85
CA HIS A 305 12.92 -12.12 0.52
C HIS A 305 13.23 -13.61 0.74
N LEU A 306 12.31 -14.48 0.36
CA LEU A 306 12.42 -15.93 0.54
C LEU A 306 13.42 -16.62 -0.43
N GLY A 307 14.02 -15.88 -1.36
CA GLY A 307 14.88 -16.46 -2.39
C GLY A 307 14.13 -17.34 -3.38
N ALA A 308 12.86 -17.09 -3.59
CA ALA A 308 12.11 -17.59 -4.73
C ALA A 308 12.14 -16.57 -5.86
N VAL A 309 11.99 -17.04 -7.11
CA VAL A 309 11.91 -16.14 -8.26
C VAL A 309 10.45 -15.73 -8.47
N PRO A 310 10.14 -14.42 -8.42
CA PRO A 310 8.79 -13.94 -8.74
C PRO A 310 8.53 -14.07 -10.23
N VAL A 311 7.40 -14.68 -10.59
CA VAL A 311 6.79 -14.65 -11.92
C VAL A 311 5.72 -13.56 -11.86
N TYR A 312 6.04 -12.41 -12.41
CA TYR A 312 5.36 -11.15 -12.08
C TYR A 312 4.54 -10.56 -13.23
N ARG A 313 3.42 -9.99 -12.85
CA ARG A 313 2.65 -9.01 -13.62
C ARG A 313 1.96 -8.04 -12.67
N GLY A 314 2.12 -6.76 -12.90
CA GLY A 314 1.55 -5.67 -12.15
C GLY A 314 2.06 -4.36 -12.71
N SER A 315 2.98 -3.70 -12.00
CA SER A 315 3.56 -2.44 -12.44
C SER A 315 4.31 -2.57 -13.77
N PRO A 316 3.95 -1.78 -14.81
CA PRO A 316 4.74 -1.68 -16.06
C PRO A 316 6.17 -1.17 -15.81
N SER A 317 6.36 -0.33 -14.80
CA SER A 317 7.67 0.24 -14.42
C SER A 317 8.49 -0.65 -13.49
N VAL A 318 8.09 -1.90 -13.25
CA VAL A 318 8.72 -2.79 -12.25
C VAL A 318 10.22 -2.97 -12.46
N ARG A 319 10.71 -2.94 -13.70
CA ARG A 319 12.15 -3.10 -14.01
C ARG A 319 13.02 -2.02 -13.37
N ASP A 320 12.48 -0.82 -13.18
CA ASP A 320 13.19 0.29 -12.53
C ASP A 320 13.50 0.00 -11.06
N TRP A 321 12.68 -0.84 -10.43
CA TRP A 321 12.72 -1.16 -9.01
C TRP A 321 13.42 -2.46 -8.67
N MET A 322 13.82 -3.25 -9.67
CA MET A 322 14.45 -4.55 -9.41
C MET A 322 15.89 -4.39 -8.90
N PRO A 323 16.36 -5.28 -8.00
CA PRO A 323 17.70 -5.18 -7.42
C PRO A 323 18.82 -5.27 -8.46
N ASN A 324 18.56 -5.95 -9.58
CA ASN A 324 19.42 -6.02 -10.77
C ASN A 324 18.60 -6.39 -12.01
N ASN A 325 19.24 -6.46 -13.17
CA ASN A 325 18.56 -6.72 -14.44
C ASN A 325 18.08 -8.17 -14.62
N HIS A 326 18.37 -9.07 -13.67
CA HIS A 326 18.06 -10.51 -13.80
C HIS A 326 17.57 -11.09 -12.47
N SER A 327 16.44 -10.58 -11.96
CA SER A 327 15.89 -10.97 -10.65
C SER A 327 14.40 -11.27 -10.67
N ILE A 328 13.76 -11.19 -11.85
CA ILE A 328 12.32 -11.33 -12.02
C ILE A 328 12.02 -11.98 -13.37
N ILE A 329 10.95 -12.78 -13.45
CA ILE A 329 10.37 -13.28 -14.69
C ILE A 329 9.09 -12.51 -14.95
N LEU A 330 9.01 -11.79 -16.06
CA LEU A 330 7.80 -11.05 -16.43
C LEU A 330 6.95 -11.90 -17.37
N ILE A 331 5.66 -12.01 -17.08
CA ILE A 331 4.76 -12.74 -17.98
C ILE A 331 4.63 -12.07 -19.35
N ASP A 332 4.92 -10.76 -19.42
CA ASP A 332 4.90 -9.99 -20.68
C ASP A 332 6.03 -10.33 -21.63
N ASP A 333 7.12 -10.89 -21.14
CA ASP A 333 8.25 -11.32 -21.99
C ASP A 333 7.92 -12.60 -22.80
N PHE A 334 6.73 -13.19 -22.58
CA PHE A 334 6.31 -14.44 -23.23
C PHE A 334 5.04 -14.23 -24.06
N ASP A 335 5.03 -14.82 -25.25
CA ASP A 335 3.90 -14.75 -26.17
C ASP A 335 2.65 -15.47 -25.65
N SER A 336 2.82 -16.48 -24.79
CA SER A 336 1.71 -17.27 -24.26
C SER A 336 2.05 -17.88 -22.88
N PRO A 337 1.02 -18.26 -22.09
CA PRO A 337 1.20 -19.04 -20.87
C PRO A 337 1.98 -20.34 -21.06
N GLN A 338 1.84 -20.98 -22.24
CA GLN A 338 2.61 -22.18 -22.59
C GLN A 338 4.11 -21.88 -22.67
N LYS A 339 4.51 -20.79 -23.33
CA LYS A 339 5.93 -20.40 -23.45
C LYS A 339 6.54 -20.05 -22.11
N LEU A 340 5.79 -19.39 -21.24
CA LEU A 340 6.19 -19.16 -19.86
C LEU A 340 6.37 -20.48 -19.10
N ALA A 341 5.43 -21.42 -19.24
CA ALA A 341 5.52 -22.73 -18.58
C ALA A 341 6.76 -23.53 -19.03
N GLU A 342 7.06 -23.54 -20.34
CA GLU A 342 8.28 -24.15 -20.91
C GLU A 342 9.55 -23.54 -20.30
N PHE A 343 9.58 -22.24 -20.13
CA PHE A 343 10.71 -21.52 -19.54
C PHE A 343 10.88 -21.80 -18.05
N ILE A 344 9.78 -21.82 -17.26
CA ILE A 344 9.81 -22.16 -15.85
C ILE A 344 10.28 -23.63 -15.67
N ASP A 345 9.80 -24.55 -16.49
CA ASP A 345 10.22 -25.95 -16.46
C ASP A 345 11.72 -26.12 -16.79
N PHE A 346 12.24 -25.34 -17.74
CA PHE A 346 13.68 -25.27 -18.01
C PHE A 346 14.47 -24.82 -16.77
N LEU A 347 14.07 -23.71 -16.12
CA LEU A 347 14.74 -23.20 -14.93
C LEU A 347 14.59 -24.15 -13.72
N ASP A 348 13.46 -24.84 -13.58
CA ASP A 348 13.25 -25.79 -12.50
C ASP A 348 14.23 -26.96 -12.57
N LYS A 349 14.63 -27.35 -13.77
CA LYS A 349 15.57 -28.43 -14.07
C LYS A 349 17.03 -27.99 -14.19
N ASN A 350 17.30 -26.69 -14.20
CA ASN A 350 18.63 -26.13 -14.38
C ASN A 350 18.96 -25.15 -13.24
N ASP A 351 19.56 -25.69 -12.19
CA ASP A 351 19.88 -24.92 -10.99
C ASP A 351 20.88 -23.79 -11.24
N GLU A 352 21.81 -23.95 -12.20
CA GLU A 352 22.76 -22.91 -12.55
C GLU A 352 22.06 -21.68 -13.14
N GLU A 353 21.13 -21.89 -14.09
CA GLU A 353 20.35 -20.81 -14.68
C GLU A 353 19.38 -20.18 -13.68
N TYR A 354 18.77 -21.00 -12.82
CA TYR A 354 17.91 -20.54 -11.75
C TYR A 354 18.66 -19.61 -10.77
N MET A 355 19.88 -19.99 -10.34
CA MET A 355 20.67 -19.20 -9.40
C MET A 355 21.07 -17.83 -9.92
N LYS A 356 21.10 -17.61 -11.25
CA LYS A 356 21.34 -16.29 -11.83
C LYS A 356 20.27 -15.28 -11.42
N TYR A 357 19.03 -15.73 -11.24
CA TYR A 357 17.93 -14.89 -10.75
C TYR A 357 18.07 -14.47 -9.29
N LEU A 358 18.88 -15.19 -8.51
CA LEU A 358 19.13 -14.92 -7.10
C LEU A 358 20.47 -14.22 -6.85
N ALA A 359 21.16 -13.78 -7.90
CA ALA A 359 22.46 -13.12 -7.78
C ALA A 359 22.44 -11.87 -6.89
N TYR A 360 21.30 -11.19 -6.78
CA TYR A 360 21.13 -10.02 -5.92
C TYR A 360 21.29 -10.33 -4.42
N LYS A 361 21.17 -11.59 -4.00
CA LYS A 361 21.37 -12.03 -2.61
C LYS A 361 22.84 -12.08 -2.21
N GLN A 362 23.76 -12.10 -3.17
CA GLN A 362 25.18 -12.11 -2.91
C GLN A 362 25.70 -10.70 -2.56
N PRO A 363 26.80 -10.58 -1.82
CA PRO A 363 27.44 -9.28 -1.61
C PRO A 363 27.72 -8.57 -2.94
N GLY A 364 27.28 -7.31 -3.04
CA GLY A 364 27.37 -6.51 -4.28
C GLY A 364 26.37 -6.89 -5.39
N GLY A 365 25.48 -7.86 -5.17
CA GLY A 365 24.52 -8.30 -6.19
C GLY A 365 23.34 -7.37 -6.42
N ILE A 366 23.04 -6.44 -5.49
CA ILE A 366 22.11 -5.33 -5.72
C ILE A 366 22.88 -4.22 -6.42
N THR A 367 22.66 -4.09 -7.72
CA THR A 367 23.40 -3.14 -8.59
C THR A 367 22.55 -1.96 -9.05
N ASN A 368 21.25 -1.98 -8.75
CA ASN A 368 20.35 -0.90 -9.12
C ASN A 368 20.50 0.29 -8.16
N GLN A 369 21.20 1.33 -8.63
CA GLN A 369 21.44 2.53 -7.84
C GLN A 369 20.15 3.32 -7.59
N PHE A 370 19.23 3.35 -8.55
CA PHE A 370 17.94 4.03 -8.38
C PHE A 370 17.14 3.45 -7.21
N LEU A 371 17.07 2.12 -7.10
CA LEU A 371 16.42 1.45 -5.96
C LEU A 371 17.11 1.81 -4.63
N LEU A 372 18.46 1.76 -4.60
CA LEU A 372 19.21 2.07 -3.38
C LEU A 372 19.05 3.52 -2.95
N ASP A 373 19.07 4.44 -3.90
CA ASP A 373 18.89 5.88 -3.63
C ASP A 373 17.44 6.16 -3.18
N SER A 374 16.45 5.54 -3.80
CA SER A 374 15.05 5.68 -3.40
C SER A 374 14.81 5.18 -1.97
N LEU A 375 15.39 4.03 -1.58
CA LEU A 375 15.31 3.51 -0.22
C LEU A 375 16.01 4.43 0.80
N LYS A 376 17.12 5.07 0.41
CA LYS A 376 17.87 5.97 1.28
C LYS A 376 17.19 7.34 1.45
N GLN A 377 16.54 7.83 0.39
CA GLN A 377 15.89 9.15 0.38
C GLN A 377 14.49 9.13 0.95
N ARG A 378 13.94 7.95 1.18
CA ARG A 378 12.59 7.77 1.74
C ARG A 378 12.50 8.40 3.13
N GLU A 379 11.53 9.27 3.34
CA GLU A 379 11.29 10.00 4.59
C GLU A 379 10.43 9.23 5.61
N TRP A 380 9.95 8.04 5.24
CA TRP A 380 9.15 7.14 6.06
C TRP A 380 9.75 5.73 6.07
N GLY A 381 9.49 4.99 7.13
CA GLY A 381 9.98 3.63 7.32
C GLY A 381 8.87 2.58 7.34
N VAL A 382 9.28 1.32 7.11
CA VAL A 382 8.43 0.15 7.32
C VAL A 382 9.01 -0.61 8.50
N ASN A 383 8.34 -0.50 9.66
CA ASN A 383 8.83 -1.03 10.92
C ASN A 383 10.25 -0.52 11.28
N ASP A 384 10.54 0.72 10.93
CA ASP A 384 11.82 1.38 11.19
C ASP A 384 11.66 2.27 12.43
N PRO A 385 12.44 2.07 13.50
CA PRO A 385 12.33 2.88 14.71
C PRO A 385 12.89 4.30 14.54
N LEU A 386 13.62 4.58 13.47
CA LEU A 386 14.26 5.87 13.21
C LEU A 386 13.47 6.77 12.26
N LEU A 387 12.50 6.22 11.55
CA LEU A 387 11.65 6.95 10.60
C LEU A 387 10.18 6.85 11.01
N PRO A 388 9.39 7.91 10.80
CA PRO A 388 7.96 7.83 11.00
C PRO A 388 7.35 6.76 10.09
N ASN A 389 6.26 6.14 10.51
CA ASN A 389 5.47 5.36 9.55
C ASN A 389 4.88 6.31 8.49
N TYR A 390 4.49 5.77 7.34
CA TYR A 390 4.03 6.59 6.22
C TYR A 390 2.75 7.39 6.52
N LEU A 391 1.93 6.98 7.50
CA LEU A 391 0.73 7.71 7.92
C LEU A 391 1.10 9.00 8.66
N ASN A 392 1.94 8.88 9.70
CA ASN A 392 2.45 10.02 10.45
C ASN A 392 3.30 10.93 9.55
N GLY A 393 4.09 10.33 8.67
CA GLY A 393 4.87 11.07 7.67
C GLY A 393 3.98 11.88 6.72
N PHE A 394 2.88 11.30 6.24
CA PHE A 394 1.91 12.01 5.39
C PHE A 394 1.22 13.15 6.14
N GLU A 395 0.80 12.96 7.39
CA GLU A 395 0.23 14.04 8.21
C GLU A 395 1.23 15.18 8.38
N CYS A 396 2.49 14.88 8.66
CA CYS A 396 3.54 15.89 8.77
C CYS A 396 3.83 16.56 7.43
N PHE A 397 3.83 15.84 6.32
CA PHE A 397 3.96 16.42 4.99
C PHE A 397 2.85 17.44 4.71
N VAL A 398 1.60 17.12 5.03
CA VAL A 398 0.47 18.05 4.88
C VAL A 398 0.58 19.22 5.86
N CYS A 399 0.96 18.98 7.11
CA CYS A 399 1.18 20.02 8.13
C CYS A 399 2.23 21.03 7.66
N ASP A 400 3.39 20.57 7.22
CA ASP A 400 4.49 21.43 6.76
C ASP A 400 4.09 22.25 5.51
N HIS A 401 3.31 21.63 4.60
CA HIS A 401 2.75 22.36 3.45
C HIS A 401 1.81 23.49 3.88
N GLU A 402 0.89 23.22 4.80
CA GLU A 402 -0.08 24.25 5.25
C GLU A 402 0.59 25.32 6.11
N LEU A 403 1.61 24.99 6.91
CA LEU A 403 2.42 26.00 7.61
C LEU A 403 3.16 26.89 6.63
N ALA A 404 3.75 26.33 5.57
CA ALA A 404 4.39 27.13 4.51
C ALA A 404 3.42 28.06 3.81
N ARG A 405 2.18 27.60 3.56
CA ARG A 405 1.12 28.40 2.96
C ARG A 405 0.68 29.53 3.88
N LEU A 406 0.51 29.27 5.18
CA LEU A 406 0.21 30.31 6.17
C LEU A 406 1.30 31.38 6.24
N ASP A 407 2.57 30.99 6.15
CA ASP A 407 3.67 31.95 6.11
C ASP A 407 3.62 32.82 4.83
N ALA A 408 3.30 32.24 3.68
CA ALA A 408 3.12 32.97 2.43
C ALA A 408 1.91 33.93 2.51
N GLU A 409 0.80 33.53 3.13
CA GLU A 409 -0.35 34.39 3.39
C GLU A 409 0.02 35.60 4.28
N LYS A 410 0.82 35.39 5.33
CA LYS A 410 1.35 36.47 6.18
C LYS A 410 2.22 37.44 5.40
N VAL A 411 3.12 36.93 4.54
CA VAL A 411 4.00 37.76 3.70
C VAL A 411 3.17 38.59 2.71
N HIS A 412 2.17 37.97 2.08
CA HIS A 412 1.21 38.67 1.21
C HIS A 412 0.52 39.85 1.93
N ALA A 413 -0.03 39.57 3.12
CA ALA A 413 -0.69 40.57 3.92
C ALA A 413 0.27 41.70 4.36
N ALA A 414 1.49 41.37 4.78
CA ALA A 414 2.51 42.34 5.18
C ALA A 414 3.02 43.19 4.01
N SER A 415 2.99 42.66 2.79
CA SER A 415 3.34 43.41 1.55
C SER A 415 2.19 44.21 0.96
N PHE A 416 1.06 44.29 1.65
CA PHE A 416 -0.18 44.94 1.13
C PHE A 416 -0.62 44.36 -0.22
N GLY A 417 -0.31 43.08 -0.49
CA GLY A 417 -0.69 42.39 -1.71
C GLY A 417 0.34 42.45 -2.84
N ASP A 418 1.46 43.13 -2.66
CA ASP A 418 2.52 43.23 -3.69
C ASP A 418 3.19 41.86 -3.97
N ILE A 419 3.26 40.99 -2.95
CA ILE A 419 3.78 39.62 -3.09
C ILE A 419 2.56 38.67 -3.13
N PRO A 420 2.27 38.01 -4.26
CA PRO A 420 1.11 37.13 -4.36
C PRO A 420 1.26 35.86 -3.51
N VAL A 421 0.14 35.35 -3.00
CA VAL A 421 0.10 33.98 -2.45
C VAL A 421 0.30 32.99 -3.59
N PRO A 422 1.11 31.94 -3.41
CA PRO A 422 1.25 30.88 -4.42
C PRO A 422 -0.09 30.26 -4.78
N GLU A 423 -0.28 29.95 -6.07
CA GLU A 423 -1.46 29.23 -6.54
C GLU A 423 -1.59 27.88 -5.84
N PRO A 424 -2.81 27.42 -5.53
CA PRO A 424 -3.02 26.12 -4.92
C PRO A 424 -2.44 24.99 -5.79
N HIS A 425 -1.68 24.11 -5.20
CA HIS A 425 -1.23 22.90 -5.88
C HIS A 425 -2.43 22.02 -6.26
N ILE A 426 -2.36 21.34 -7.39
CA ILE A 426 -3.39 20.42 -7.87
C ILE A 426 -2.70 19.13 -8.34
N ALA A 427 -3.15 18.00 -7.82
CA ALA A 427 -2.64 16.70 -8.18
C ALA A 427 -2.75 16.41 -9.69
N GLN A 428 -1.80 15.64 -10.20
CA GLN A 428 -1.72 15.30 -11.62
C GLN A 428 -2.16 13.86 -11.87
N SER A 429 -2.54 13.55 -13.12
CA SER A 429 -2.96 12.19 -13.49
C SER A 429 -1.84 11.16 -13.28
N SER A 430 -0.57 11.57 -13.33
CA SER A 430 0.59 10.72 -13.04
C SER A 430 0.69 10.26 -11.58
N HIS A 431 -0.05 10.92 -10.66
CA HIS A 431 -0.07 10.53 -9.26
C HIS A 431 -0.84 9.23 -8.99
N MET A 432 -1.65 8.78 -9.96
CA MET A 432 -2.30 7.47 -9.94
C MET A 432 -2.50 6.97 -11.39
N ASP A 433 -1.40 6.54 -12.02
CA ASP A 433 -1.38 6.11 -13.41
C ASP A 433 -1.78 4.65 -13.54
N CYS A 434 -3.08 4.41 -13.68
CA CYS A 434 -3.68 3.08 -13.82
C CYS A 434 -4.49 3.02 -15.12
N PRO A 435 -4.08 2.21 -16.10
CA PRO A 435 -4.83 2.06 -17.36
C PRO A 435 -6.15 1.32 -17.16
N VAL A 436 -6.99 1.37 -18.19
CA VAL A 436 -8.22 0.58 -18.26
C VAL A 436 -7.92 -0.91 -18.00
N PRO A 437 -8.71 -1.57 -17.13
CA PRO A 437 -8.51 -2.98 -16.84
C PRO A 437 -8.61 -3.86 -18.09
N THR A 438 -7.81 -4.92 -18.13
CA THR A 438 -7.81 -5.89 -19.23
C THR A 438 -7.89 -7.31 -18.67
N PRO A 439 -8.89 -8.11 -19.08
CA PRO A 439 -9.10 -9.45 -18.53
C PRO A 439 -7.96 -10.39 -18.86
N GLY A 440 -7.58 -11.24 -17.89
CA GLY A 440 -6.48 -12.20 -18.05
C GLY A 440 -5.16 -11.54 -18.45
N TYR A 441 -4.96 -10.28 -18.01
CA TYR A 441 -3.82 -9.42 -18.39
C TYR A 441 -3.68 -9.18 -19.91
N GLY A 442 -4.73 -9.41 -20.69
CA GLY A 442 -4.66 -9.35 -22.17
C GLY A 442 -3.89 -10.51 -22.81
N LYS A 443 -3.53 -11.53 -22.05
CA LYS A 443 -2.76 -12.71 -22.51
C LYS A 443 -3.64 -13.95 -22.75
N VAL A 444 -4.92 -13.88 -22.45
CA VAL A 444 -5.90 -14.93 -22.70
C VAL A 444 -6.89 -14.42 -23.74
N THR A 445 -6.94 -15.10 -24.88
CA THR A 445 -7.67 -14.64 -26.08
C THR A 445 -9.14 -15.04 -26.11
N GLU A 446 -9.51 -16.12 -25.43
CA GLU A 446 -10.88 -16.64 -25.39
C GLU A 446 -11.66 -16.10 -24.20
N ILE A 447 -12.29 -14.93 -24.39
CA ILE A 447 -13.17 -14.35 -23.39
C ILE A 447 -14.60 -14.44 -23.92
N PRO A 448 -15.52 -15.15 -23.22
CA PRO A 448 -16.91 -15.24 -23.63
C PRO A 448 -17.55 -13.85 -23.80
N GLU A 449 -18.48 -13.75 -24.73
CA GLU A 449 -19.16 -12.47 -25.01
C GLU A 449 -19.98 -11.99 -23.80
N ASN A 450 -20.54 -12.93 -23.02
CA ASN A 450 -21.33 -12.69 -21.81
C ASN A 450 -20.49 -12.84 -20.53
N ASP A 451 -19.20 -12.52 -20.59
CA ASP A 451 -18.33 -12.63 -19.41
C ASP A 451 -18.64 -11.52 -18.41
N SER A 452 -18.95 -11.91 -17.18
CA SER A 452 -19.29 -11.01 -16.07
C SER A 452 -18.18 -10.00 -15.73
N TRP A 453 -16.94 -10.29 -16.13
CA TRP A 453 -15.80 -9.39 -15.90
C TRP A 453 -16.03 -8.02 -16.54
N LYS A 454 -16.56 -7.96 -17.77
CA LYS A 454 -16.83 -6.70 -18.49
C LYS A 454 -17.91 -5.88 -17.78
N GLU A 455 -18.98 -6.54 -17.34
CA GLU A 455 -20.10 -5.88 -16.63
C GLU A 455 -19.66 -5.36 -15.25
N MET A 456 -18.68 -5.99 -14.62
CA MET A 456 -18.19 -5.61 -13.30
C MET A 456 -17.08 -4.56 -13.41
N TRP A 457 -15.93 -4.92 -13.96
CA TRP A 457 -14.72 -4.11 -13.83
C TRP A 457 -14.59 -3.01 -14.88
N LEU A 458 -15.02 -3.25 -16.11
CA LEU A 458 -14.98 -2.22 -17.14
C LEU A 458 -16.07 -1.16 -16.90
N GLN A 459 -17.24 -1.58 -16.40
CA GLN A 459 -18.30 -0.67 -16.02
C GLN A 459 -17.87 0.20 -14.83
N ASP A 460 -17.31 -0.40 -13.77
CA ASP A 460 -16.85 0.33 -12.58
C ASP A 460 -15.72 1.33 -12.93
N TYR A 461 -14.81 0.95 -13.82
CA TYR A 461 -13.78 1.87 -14.31
C TYR A 461 -14.40 3.14 -14.91
N TRP A 462 -15.36 3.01 -15.83
CA TRP A 462 -16.00 4.17 -16.46
C TRP A 462 -16.92 4.93 -15.50
N GLN A 463 -17.56 4.26 -14.58
CA GLN A 463 -18.32 4.93 -13.52
C GLN A 463 -17.44 5.80 -12.64
N GLY A 464 -16.21 5.36 -12.35
CA GLY A 464 -15.23 6.18 -11.65
C GLY A 464 -14.95 7.51 -12.34
N LEU A 465 -14.78 7.49 -13.68
CA LEU A 465 -14.65 8.72 -14.49
C LEU A 465 -15.85 9.64 -14.33
N TYR A 466 -17.06 9.09 -14.49
CA TYR A 466 -18.28 9.90 -14.44
C TYR A 466 -18.52 10.51 -13.04
N GLN A 467 -18.19 9.79 -11.98
CA GLN A 467 -18.26 10.30 -10.62
C GLN A 467 -17.29 11.47 -10.38
N GLY A 468 -16.05 11.35 -10.89
CA GLY A 468 -15.07 12.44 -10.83
C GLY A 468 -15.53 13.68 -11.58
N GLU A 469 -16.08 13.53 -12.79
CA GLU A 469 -16.66 14.62 -13.58
C GLU A 469 -17.86 15.26 -12.89
N ALA A 470 -18.75 14.46 -12.27
CA ALA A 470 -19.93 14.95 -11.58
C ALA A 470 -19.55 15.84 -10.39
N LEU A 471 -18.64 15.37 -9.54
CA LEU A 471 -18.19 16.18 -8.40
C LEU A 471 -17.42 17.42 -8.84
N THR A 472 -16.60 17.34 -9.88
CA THR A 472 -15.91 18.50 -10.46
C THR A 472 -16.92 19.54 -10.96
N ALA A 473 -17.98 19.11 -11.65
CA ALA A 473 -19.03 20.00 -12.13
C ALA A 473 -19.81 20.65 -10.98
N MET A 474 -20.13 19.93 -9.92
CA MET A 474 -20.77 20.47 -8.71
C MET A 474 -19.90 21.56 -8.06
N ILE A 475 -18.60 21.31 -7.90
CA ILE A 475 -17.65 22.28 -7.33
C ILE A 475 -17.60 23.53 -8.21
N HIS A 476 -17.50 23.37 -9.53
CA HIS A 476 -17.45 24.48 -10.48
C HIS A 476 -18.70 25.34 -10.44
N ASN A 477 -19.88 24.71 -10.31
CA ASN A 477 -21.18 25.40 -10.27
C ASN A 477 -21.55 25.89 -8.87
N ASN A 478 -20.66 25.75 -7.86
CA ASN A 478 -20.95 26.06 -6.46
C ASN A 478 -22.19 25.34 -5.91
N GLU A 479 -22.48 24.14 -6.44
CA GLU A 479 -23.54 23.30 -5.92
C GLU A 479 -23.10 22.65 -4.60
N THR A 480 -23.91 22.81 -3.54
CA THR A 480 -23.57 22.35 -2.20
C THR A 480 -24.45 21.21 -1.69
N GLN A 481 -25.55 20.95 -2.40
CA GLN A 481 -26.50 19.90 -2.02
C GLN A 481 -25.98 18.53 -2.49
N GLN A 482 -25.52 17.71 -1.58
CA GLN A 482 -25.01 16.36 -1.90
C GLN A 482 -26.03 15.51 -2.69
N SER A 483 -27.34 15.68 -2.43
CA SER A 483 -28.39 14.96 -3.17
C SER A 483 -28.38 15.23 -4.67
N LYS A 484 -27.87 16.39 -5.11
CA LYS A 484 -27.75 16.76 -6.53
C LYS A 484 -26.66 15.98 -7.26
N PHE A 485 -25.73 15.34 -6.55
CA PHE A 485 -24.68 14.52 -7.16
C PHE A 485 -25.21 13.52 -8.20
N TRP A 486 -26.33 12.86 -7.89
CA TRP A 486 -26.94 11.87 -8.77
C TRP A 486 -27.56 12.48 -10.04
N ASP A 487 -28.08 13.71 -9.96
CA ASP A 487 -28.56 14.46 -11.14
C ASP A 487 -27.40 14.76 -12.08
N TYR A 488 -26.28 15.30 -11.55
CA TYR A 488 -25.05 15.56 -12.32
C TYR A 488 -24.47 14.30 -12.94
N LEU A 489 -24.40 13.21 -12.17
CA LEU A 489 -23.90 11.92 -12.64
C LEU A 489 -24.77 11.39 -13.80
N HIS A 490 -26.09 11.48 -13.66
CA HIS A 490 -27.03 11.06 -14.71
C HIS A 490 -26.87 11.88 -15.99
N GLU A 491 -26.75 13.20 -15.90
CA GLU A 491 -26.52 14.05 -17.06
C GLU A 491 -25.22 13.70 -17.80
N ILE A 492 -24.15 13.47 -17.08
CA ILE A 492 -22.86 13.06 -17.67
C ILE A 492 -22.97 11.73 -18.38
N PHE A 493 -23.61 10.76 -17.74
CA PHE A 493 -23.85 9.43 -18.32
C PHE A 493 -24.66 9.54 -19.62
N MET A 494 -25.74 10.30 -19.62
CA MET A 494 -26.60 10.48 -20.79
C MET A 494 -25.86 11.18 -21.94
N LYS A 495 -25.08 12.24 -21.66
CA LYS A 495 -24.29 12.96 -22.68
C LYS A 495 -23.23 12.06 -23.33
N ARG A 496 -22.58 11.20 -22.58
CA ARG A 496 -21.55 10.29 -23.12
C ARG A 496 -22.15 9.16 -23.96
N ASN A 497 -23.31 8.60 -23.55
CA ASN A 497 -23.96 7.52 -24.28
C ASN A 497 -24.75 7.98 -25.51
N GLN A 498 -25.06 9.27 -25.63
CA GLN A 498 -25.65 9.83 -26.86
C GLN A 498 -24.62 10.06 -27.99
N ASN A 499 -23.32 10.05 -27.65
CA ASN A 499 -22.23 10.22 -28.60
C ASN A 499 -21.54 8.89 -29.01
N LEU A 500 -22.07 7.75 -28.53
CA LEU A 500 -21.72 6.38 -28.95
C LEU A 500 -22.81 5.80 -29.83
#